data_ed0c755523372cfacb486260b3351bd9
#
_entry.id   ed0c755523372cfacb486260b3351bd9
#
_cell.length_a   1.000
_cell.length_b   1.000
_cell.length_c   1.000
_cell.angle_alpha   90.00
_cell.angle_beta   90.00
_cell.angle_gamma   90.00
#
_symmetry.space_group_name_H-M   'P 1'
#
loop_
_entity.id
_entity.type
_entity.pdbx_description
1 polymer ?
#
loop_
_entity_poly.entity_id
_entity_poly.type
_entity_poly.pdbx_seq_one_letter_code
_entity_poly.pdbx_strand_id
1 'polypeptide(L)'
;AVTKTFRPGWHTSSPGRGMWAARATIAGIGTATAGSVGRLAGMIVAFSVAPAVVNNDSQEMADAVSEAVRVVRESGLPNETNAMFTLLEGEWDEVFDTIKKATDAVRAVSPRTSLVVKADIREGVTNQLTDKVDAVNRRLAKED
;
A
#
# COMPACT_ATOMS: atom_id res chain seq x y z
N ALA A 1 -2.08 13.77 -53.79
CA ALA A 1 -2.15 13.11 -52.51
C ALA A 1 -0.72 12.73 -52.10
N VAL A 2 -0.13 13.44 -51.13
CA VAL A 2 1.23 13.18 -50.61
C VAL A 2 1.04 12.63 -49.21
N THR A 3 1.30 11.37 -49.04
CA THR A 3 1.29 10.69 -47.76
C THR A 3 2.65 10.94 -47.07
N LYS A 4 2.64 11.72 -45.99
CA LYS A 4 3.80 11.93 -45.12
C LYS A 4 3.83 10.85 -44.06
N THR A 5 4.72 9.88 -44.22
CA THR A 5 5.07 8.89 -43.18
C THR A 5 5.95 9.54 -42.11
N PHE A 6 5.43 9.66 -40.90
CA PHE A 6 6.19 10.09 -39.72
C PHE A 6 6.93 8.89 -39.13
N ARG A 7 8.27 8.92 -39.13
CA ARG A 7 9.12 7.95 -38.39
C ARG A 7 9.61 8.63 -37.11
N PRO A 8 9.31 8.12 -35.93
CA PRO A 8 9.99 8.55 -34.71
C PRO A 8 11.35 7.84 -34.60
N GLY A 9 12.41 8.61 -34.67
CA GLY A 9 13.77 8.13 -34.39
C GLY A 9 14.01 8.14 -32.89
N TRP A 10 14.17 6.97 -32.29
CA TRP A 10 14.67 6.83 -30.92
C TRP A 10 16.19 6.73 -30.97
N HIS A 11 16.87 7.79 -30.55
CA HIS A 11 18.32 7.74 -30.30
C HIS A 11 18.54 7.11 -28.92
N THR A 12 19.07 5.90 -28.91
CA THR A 12 19.64 5.28 -27.71
C THR A 12 21.02 5.86 -27.47
N SER A 13 21.16 6.83 -26.59
CA SER A 13 22.44 7.23 -26.00
C SER A 13 22.57 6.57 -24.63
N SER A 14 23.50 5.64 -24.53
CA SER A 14 23.93 5.03 -23.28
C SER A 14 24.59 6.08 -22.38
N PRO A 15 24.19 6.25 -21.12
CA PRO A 15 25.00 7.00 -20.18
C PRO A 15 26.13 6.15 -19.63
N GLY A 16 27.33 6.69 -19.73
CA GLY A 16 28.56 6.12 -19.24
C GLY A 16 28.55 5.81 -17.75
N ARG A 17 29.32 4.79 -17.39
CA ARG A 17 29.62 4.37 -16.03
C ARG A 17 30.34 5.49 -15.28
N GLY A 18 29.60 6.24 -14.49
CA GLY A 18 30.14 7.17 -13.50
C GLY A 18 30.42 6.43 -12.19
N MET A 19 31.70 6.32 -11.90
CA MET A 19 32.35 5.73 -10.76
C MET A 19 32.08 6.57 -9.49
N TRP A 20 31.18 6.11 -8.62
CA TRP A 20 31.04 6.64 -7.26
C TRP A 20 31.51 5.57 -6.26
N ALA A 21 32.81 5.41 -6.16
CA ALA A 21 33.42 4.69 -5.06
C ALA A 21 33.92 5.72 -4.02
N ALA A 22 33.07 6.08 -3.09
CA ALA A 22 33.51 6.71 -1.85
C ALA A 22 33.64 5.60 -0.81
N ARG A 23 34.89 5.14 -0.58
CA ARG A 23 35.27 4.36 0.60
C ARG A 23 35.21 5.26 1.81
N ALA A 24 34.23 5.05 2.68
CA ALA A 24 34.29 5.47 4.06
C ALA A 24 34.65 4.26 4.91
N THR A 25 35.95 4.15 5.26
CA THR A 25 36.42 3.24 6.30
C THR A 25 36.09 3.89 7.63
N ILE A 26 35.10 3.38 8.33
CA ILE A 26 34.91 3.65 9.76
C ILE A 26 35.24 2.37 10.50
N ALA A 27 36.39 2.38 11.17
CA ALA A 27 36.84 1.34 12.08
C ALA A 27 36.02 1.43 13.39
N GLY A 28 35.51 0.27 13.81
CA GLY A 28 35.30 -0.04 15.22
C GLY A 28 34.11 0.60 15.88
N ILE A 29 32.93 -0.03 15.78
CA ILE A 29 31.93 0.00 16.84
C ILE A 29 31.34 -1.40 16.97
N GLY A 30 31.30 -1.88 18.21
CA GLY A 30 31.00 -3.25 18.59
C GLY A 30 29.69 -3.80 18.05
N THR A 31 29.62 -5.12 18.05
CA THR A 31 28.41 -5.92 17.81
C THR A 31 27.29 -5.46 18.76
N ALA A 32 26.50 -4.51 18.30
CA ALA A 32 25.22 -4.27 18.91
C ALA A 32 24.32 -5.45 18.52
N THR A 33 24.03 -6.30 19.48
CA THR A 33 22.88 -7.21 19.47
C THR A 33 21.70 -6.46 18.91
N ALA A 34 21.06 -7.05 17.89
CA ALA A 34 19.79 -6.56 17.36
C ALA A 34 18.74 -6.61 18.49
N GLY A 35 18.78 -5.59 19.35
CA GLY A 35 17.70 -5.25 20.23
C GLY A 35 16.53 -4.89 19.33
N SER A 36 15.37 -5.49 19.58
CA SER A 36 14.09 -5.15 19.01
C SER A 36 14.00 -3.62 18.90
N VAL A 37 14.19 -3.11 17.70
CA VAL A 37 13.86 -1.72 17.40
C VAL A 37 12.36 -1.65 17.63
N GLY A 38 11.96 -0.97 18.70
CA GLY A 38 10.55 -0.86 19.05
C GLY A 38 9.78 -0.43 17.81
N ARG A 39 8.71 -1.15 17.51
CA ARG A 39 7.78 -0.80 16.43
C ARG A 39 7.44 0.68 16.56
N LEU A 40 8.03 1.48 15.71
CA LEU A 40 7.71 2.90 15.52
C LEU A 40 6.51 3.00 14.59
N ALA A 41 5.57 2.13 14.79
CA ALA A 41 4.46 2.15 13.90
C ALA A 41 3.41 3.09 14.37
N GLY A 42 2.69 3.41 13.58
CA GLY A 42 1.46 4.02 13.79
C GLY A 42 0.91 4.64 12.53
N MET A 43 0.67 3.86 11.55
CA MET A 43 -0.18 4.31 10.46
C MET A 43 -1.45 3.50 10.39
N ILE A 44 -2.55 4.19 10.12
CA ILE A 44 -3.78 3.59 9.65
C ILE A 44 -4.00 3.99 8.20
N VAL A 45 -4.31 3.02 7.36
CA VAL A 45 -4.57 3.22 5.94
C VAL A 45 -5.95 2.72 5.60
N ALA A 46 -6.72 3.53 4.88
CA ALA A 46 -7.91 3.11 4.18
C ALA A 46 -7.56 2.96 2.69
N PHE A 47 -7.79 1.79 2.11
CA PHE A 47 -7.61 1.61 0.68
C PHE A 47 -8.79 0.90 0.04
N SER A 48 -8.99 1.16 -1.24
CA SER A 48 -9.96 0.49 -2.09
C SER A 48 -9.26 0.10 -3.38
N VAL A 49 -9.39 -1.15 -3.76
CA VAL A 49 -8.86 -1.68 -5.01
C VAL A 49 -9.96 -2.42 -5.76
N ALA A 50 -10.10 -2.12 -7.04
CA ALA A 50 -11.12 -2.74 -7.88
C ALA A 50 -10.63 -2.85 -9.33
N PRO A 51 -11.09 -3.86 -10.09
CA PRO A 51 -10.92 -3.89 -11.53
C PRO A 51 -11.66 -2.72 -12.17
N ALA A 52 -10.99 -1.97 -13.05
CA ALA A 52 -11.58 -0.83 -13.74
C ALA A 52 -12.16 -1.20 -15.11
N VAL A 53 -11.94 -2.41 -15.55
CA VAL A 53 -12.54 -3.01 -16.73
C VAL A 53 -13.04 -4.39 -16.35
N VAL A 54 -14.33 -4.55 -16.34
CA VAL A 54 -15.03 -5.83 -16.18
C VAL A 54 -16.00 -5.99 -17.34
N ASN A 55 -16.21 -7.21 -17.82
CA ASN A 55 -17.13 -7.53 -18.90
C ASN A 55 -18.59 -7.52 -18.42
N ASN A 56 -19.02 -6.46 -17.72
CA ASN A 56 -20.39 -6.27 -17.20
C ASN A 56 -20.88 -7.33 -16.18
N ASP A 57 -19.98 -8.10 -15.55
CA ASP A 57 -20.36 -9.06 -14.55
C ASP A 57 -19.96 -8.56 -13.15
N SER A 58 -20.99 -8.27 -12.33
CA SER A 58 -20.80 -7.90 -10.92
C SER A 58 -20.17 -9.03 -10.09
N GLN A 59 -20.31 -10.27 -10.54
CA GLN A 59 -19.72 -11.45 -9.94
C GLN A 59 -18.20 -11.42 -10.09
N GLU A 60 -17.68 -11.16 -11.30
CA GLU A 60 -16.22 -11.05 -11.54
C GLU A 60 -15.58 -9.95 -10.71
N MET A 61 -16.28 -8.84 -10.49
CA MET A 61 -15.81 -7.77 -9.62
C MET A 61 -15.72 -8.23 -8.15
N ALA A 62 -16.76 -8.90 -7.66
CA ALA A 62 -16.79 -9.40 -6.29
C ALA A 62 -15.71 -10.47 -6.05
N ASP A 63 -15.47 -11.35 -7.02
CA ASP A 63 -14.42 -12.36 -6.94
C ASP A 63 -13.03 -11.73 -6.85
N ALA A 64 -12.72 -10.75 -7.73
CA ALA A 64 -11.46 -10.04 -7.71
C ALA A 64 -11.22 -9.28 -6.39
N VAL A 65 -12.24 -8.61 -5.87
CA VAL A 65 -12.15 -7.89 -4.60
C VAL A 65 -12.02 -8.85 -3.43
N SER A 66 -12.68 -10.01 -3.47
CA SER A 66 -12.57 -11.01 -2.41
C SER A 66 -11.14 -11.57 -2.27
N GLU A 67 -10.43 -11.73 -3.40
CA GLU A 67 -9.02 -12.13 -3.39
C GLU A 67 -8.14 -11.07 -2.72
N ALA A 68 -8.36 -9.79 -3.03
CA ALA A 68 -7.63 -8.71 -2.38
C ALA A 68 -7.88 -8.67 -0.86
N VAL A 69 -9.14 -8.86 -0.43
CA VAL A 69 -9.49 -8.89 1.00
C VAL A 69 -8.88 -10.13 1.68
N ARG A 70 -8.80 -11.28 0.99
CA ARG A 70 -8.14 -12.48 1.52
C ARG A 70 -6.66 -12.22 1.80
N VAL A 71 -5.93 -11.60 0.88
CA VAL A 71 -4.52 -11.20 1.08
C VAL A 71 -4.38 -10.33 2.33
N VAL A 72 -5.30 -9.39 2.54
CA VAL A 72 -5.28 -8.54 3.73
C VAL A 72 -5.47 -9.35 5.01
N ARG A 73 -6.45 -10.24 5.05
CA ARG A 73 -6.73 -11.06 6.23
C ARG A 73 -5.59 -12.01 6.57
N GLU A 74 -4.92 -12.53 5.56
CA GLU A 74 -3.76 -13.43 5.70
C GLU A 74 -2.48 -12.70 6.12
N SER A 75 -2.42 -11.38 5.99
CA SER A 75 -1.25 -10.59 6.40
C SER A 75 -0.97 -10.61 7.89
N GLY A 76 -1.98 -10.90 8.72
CA GLY A 76 -1.90 -10.83 10.17
C GLY A 76 -1.91 -9.41 10.74
N LEU A 77 -2.00 -8.37 9.90
CA LEU A 77 -2.15 -6.99 10.36
C LEU A 77 -3.58 -6.74 10.88
N PRO A 78 -3.75 -5.88 11.88
CA PRO A 78 -5.06 -5.37 12.27
C PRO A 78 -5.77 -4.79 11.04
N ASN A 79 -7.00 -5.27 10.78
CA ASN A 79 -7.73 -4.86 9.58
C ASN A 79 -9.24 -4.88 9.80
N GLU A 80 -9.95 -4.07 9.01
CA GLU A 80 -11.40 -4.01 8.94
C GLU A 80 -11.81 -3.76 7.49
N THR A 81 -12.87 -4.41 7.02
CA THR A 81 -13.43 -4.16 5.69
C THR A 81 -14.88 -3.68 5.84
N ASN A 82 -15.18 -2.55 5.25
CA ASN A 82 -16.53 -2.02 5.15
C ASN A 82 -16.98 -1.90 3.68
N ALA A 83 -18.14 -1.30 3.43
CA ALA A 83 -18.73 -1.22 2.08
C ALA A 83 -17.90 -0.42 1.07
N MET A 84 -16.97 0.44 1.53
CA MET A 84 -16.21 1.36 0.67
C MET A 84 -14.72 1.08 0.69
N PHE A 85 -14.16 0.69 1.84
CA PHE A 85 -12.74 0.57 2.06
C PHE A 85 -12.37 -0.64 2.88
N THR A 86 -11.15 -1.09 2.70
CA THR A 86 -10.44 -1.95 3.65
C THR A 86 -9.44 -1.09 4.42
N LEU A 87 -9.48 -1.22 5.74
CA LEU A 87 -8.62 -0.52 6.68
C LEU A 87 -7.51 -1.47 7.12
N LEU A 88 -6.30 -0.93 7.24
CA LEU A 88 -5.11 -1.62 7.75
C LEU A 88 -4.41 -0.74 8.76
N GLU A 89 -3.86 -1.36 9.81
CA GLU A 89 -2.98 -0.69 10.76
C GLU A 89 -1.67 -1.45 10.90
N GLY A 90 -0.53 -0.73 10.88
CA GLY A 90 0.78 -1.35 10.99
C GLY A 90 1.92 -0.40 10.64
N GLU A 91 3.09 -0.99 10.42
CA GLU A 91 4.27 -0.29 9.94
C GLU A 91 4.15 0.03 8.45
N TRP A 92 4.87 1.06 8.03
CA TRP A 92 4.86 1.54 6.65
C TRP A 92 5.10 0.42 5.63
N ASP A 93 6.19 -0.31 5.80
CA ASP A 93 6.58 -1.33 4.83
C ASP A 93 5.60 -2.51 4.83
N GLU A 94 5.13 -2.96 6.00
CA GLU A 94 4.17 -4.05 6.14
C GLU A 94 2.81 -3.72 5.50
N VAL A 95 2.31 -2.51 5.76
CA VAL A 95 1.02 -2.04 5.23
C VAL A 95 1.09 -1.88 3.71
N PHE A 96 2.12 -1.21 3.18
CA PHE A 96 2.23 -1.00 1.74
C PHE A 96 2.60 -2.27 0.98
N ASP A 97 3.36 -3.19 1.55
CA ASP A 97 3.59 -4.51 0.96
C ASP A 97 2.28 -5.31 0.86
N THR A 98 1.44 -5.25 1.90
CA THR A 98 0.12 -5.88 1.90
C THR A 98 -0.80 -5.26 0.85
N ILE A 99 -0.87 -3.92 0.75
CA ILE A 99 -1.66 -3.22 -0.27
C ILE A 99 -1.16 -3.56 -1.68
N LYS A 100 0.16 -3.64 -1.87
CA LYS A 100 0.74 -4.06 -3.14
C LYS A 100 0.29 -5.47 -3.53
N LYS A 101 0.41 -6.44 -2.62
CA LYS A 101 -0.03 -7.83 -2.86
C LYS A 101 -1.53 -7.92 -3.17
N ALA A 102 -2.36 -7.20 -2.42
CA ALA A 102 -3.81 -7.12 -2.67
C ALA A 102 -4.11 -6.51 -4.04
N THR A 103 -3.37 -5.48 -4.44
CA THR A 103 -3.49 -4.85 -5.76
C THR A 103 -3.06 -5.80 -6.87
N ASP A 104 -1.97 -6.54 -6.69
CA ASP A 104 -1.46 -7.50 -7.66
C ASP A 104 -2.45 -8.66 -7.87
N ALA A 105 -3.19 -9.09 -6.83
CA ALA A 105 -4.25 -10.08 -6.96
C ALA A 105 -5.38 -9.61 -7.90
N VAL A 106 -5.81 -8.35 -7.79
CA VAL A 106 -6.81 -7.77 -8.71
C VAL A 106 -6.24 -7.59 -10.11
N ARG A 107 -4.98 -7.18 -10.23
CA ARG A 107 -4.29 -7.02 -11.53
C ARG A 107 -4.13 -8.33 -12.31
N ALA A 108 -4.11 -9.45 -11.61
CA ALA A 108 -4.03 -10.76 -12.26
C ALA A 108 -5.27 -11.09 -13.12
N VAL A 109 -6.42 -10.48 -12.81
CA VAL A 109 -7.69 -10.73 -13.50
C VAL A 109 -8.21 -9.52 -14.26
N SER A 110 -7.57 -8.36 -14.17
CA SER A 110 -8.00 -7.15 -14.88
C SER A 110 -6.81 -6.39 -15.47
N PRO A 111 -6.85 -6.02 -16.75
CA PRO A 111 -5.77 -5.24 -17.38
C PRO A 111 -5.69 -3.80 -16.86
N ARG A 112 -6.73 -3.33 -16.20
CA ARG A 112 -6.78 -2.00 -15.58
C ARG A 112 -7.38 -2.11 -14.19
N THR A 113 -6.64 -1.62 -13.20
CA THR A 113 -7.03 -1.64 -11.79
C THR A 113 -7.03 -0.22 -11.25
N SER A 114 -8.07 0.13 -10.52
CA SER A 114 -8.15 1.37 -9.75
C SER A 114 -7.72 1.11 -8.31
N LEU A 115 -6.82 1.92 -7.79
CA LEU A 115 -6.37 1.89 -6.39
C LEU A 115 -6.54 3.29 -5.80
N VAL A 116 -7.23 3.38 -4.68
CA VAL A 116 -7.34 4.58 -3.85
C VAL A 116 -6.72 4.28 -2.49
N VAL A 117 -5.87 5.16 -2.00
CA VAL A 117 -5.21 5.03 -0.70
C VAL A 117 -5.32 6.35 0.06
N LYS A 118 -5.73 6.26 1.32
CA LYS A 118 -5.72 7.36 2.29
C LYS A 118 -4.99 6.87 3.54
N ALA A 119 -3.92 7.55 3.93
CA ALA A 119 -3.13 7.24 5.11
C ALA A 119 -3.23 8.35 6.17
N ASP A 120 -3.26 7.95 7.44
CA ASP A 120 -3.03 8.81 8.60
C ASP A 120 -1.86 8.22 9.39
N ILE A 121 -0.76 8.97 9.46
CA ILE A 121 0.52 8.51 10.02
C ILE A 121 0.73 9.21 11.35
N ARG A 122 0.89 8.43 12.43
CA ARG A 122 1.14 8.93 13.78
C ARG A 122 2.15 8.04 14.48
N GLU A 123 3.36 8.53 14.60
CA GLU A 123 4.42 7.78 15.27
C GLU A 123 4.04 7.43 16.71
N GLY A 124 4.28 6.19 17.09
CA GLY A 124 4.06 5.68 18.44
C GLY A 124 2.59 5.46 18.85
N VAL A 125 1.62 5.61 17.92
CA VAL A 125 0.21 5.38 18.21
C VAL A 125 -0.23 4.03 17.62
N THR A 126 -0.91 3.22 18.42
CA THR A 126 -1.46 1.91 18.05
C THR A 126 -2.98 1.87 18.32
N ASN A 127 -3.64 0.81 17.88
CA ASN A 127 -5.09 0.60 18.04
C ASN A 127 -5.97 1.71 17.42
N GLN A 128 -5.48 2.36 16.39
CA GLN A 128 -6.18 3.49 15.76
C GLN A 128 -7.50 3.08 15.10
N LEU A 129 -7.65 1.82 14.68
CA LEU A 129 -8.89 1.28 14.12
C LEU A 129 -10.06 1.39 15.10
N THR A 130 -9.81 1.13 16.38
CA THR A 130 -10.83 1.18 17.44
C THR A 130 -10.85 2.52 18.16
N ASP A 131 -9.70 3.02 18.59
CA ASP A 131 -9.60 4.20 19.47
C ASP A 131 -10.21 5.47 18.87
N LYS A 132 -10.10 5.65 17.55
CA LYS A 132 -10.71 6.78 16.85
C LYS A 132 -12.23 6.74 16.90
N VAL A 133 -12.81 5.59 16.64
CA VAL A 133 -14.26 5.36 16.67
C VAL A 133 -14.78 5.50 18.09
N ASP A 134 -14.11 4.88 19.04
CA ASP A 134 -14.46 4.94 20.47
C ASP A 134 -14.38 6.37 21.02
N ALA A 135 -13.41 7.15 20.57
CA ALA A 135 -13.30 8.55 20.97
C ALA A 135 -14.52 9.39 20.52
N VAL A 136 -15.06 9.11 19.34
CA VAL A 136 -16.29 9.74 18.85
C VAL A 136 -17.49 9.25 19.64
N ASN A 137 -17.64 7.95 19.82
CA ASN A 137 -18.76 7.35 20.55
C ASN A 137 -18.85 7.86 22.00
N ARG A 138 -17.71 7.98 22.69
CA ARG A 138 -17.64 8.54 24.05
C ARG A 138 -18.07 10.01 24.12
N ARG A 139 -17.90 10.78 23.05
CA ARG A 139 -18.37 12.18 23.01
C ARG A 139 -19.86 12.27 22.81
N LEU A 140 -20.39 11.48 21.87
CA LEU A 140 -21.83 11.44 21.60
C LEU A 140 -22.63 10.98 22.84
N ALA A 141 -22.12 9.97 23.55
CA ALA A 141 -22.76 9.47 24.78
C ALA A 141 -22.74 10.44 25.99
N LYS A 142 -22.09 11.60 25.89
CA LYS A 142 -22.10 12.65 26.93
C LYS A 142 -23.10 13.76 26.65
N GLU A 143 -23.69 13.76 25.48
CA GLU A 143 -24.66 14.76 25.02
C GLU A 143 -26.10 14.30 25.29
N ASP A 144 -26.31 13.03 25.67
CA ASP A 144 -27.57 12.45 26.15
C ASP A 144 -27.65 12.48 27.68
#